data_dd59803702c3dac39cff1d9f3551fb7a
#
_entry.id   dd59803702c3dac39cff1d9f3551fb7a
#
_cell.length_a   1.000
_cell.length_b   1.000
_cell.length_c   1.000
_cell.angle_alpha   90.00
_cell.angle_beta   90.00
_cell.angle_gamma   90.00
#
_symmetry.space_group_name_H-M   'P 1'
#
loop_
_entity.id
_entity.type
_entity.pdbx_description
1 polymer ?
#
loop_
_entity_poly.entity_id
_entity_poly.type
_entity_poly.pdbx_seq_one_letter_code
_entity_poly.pdbx_strand_id
1 'polypeptide(L)'
;QKGISFRGIYKEKMGYSYTEKIDETSIELLVVEAMENAESIEMDDKEELYAGAQHYETVNQYSEAVTNISPQELIKVAFSMENIALQVHPFVKRVIQCSAVKSEGERSIANTKGLHCTSKYTNVSAGIYLMANDGTQTATGYESDFTWKDFVAIDSKEIAEKAAREALSKLG
;
A
#
# COMPACT_ATOMS: atom_id res chain seq x y z
N GLN A 1 5.68 -9.27 6.74
CA GLN A 1 5.48 -10.30 5.71
C GLN A 1 6.71 -10.33 4.82
N LYS A 2 7.17 -11.51 4.41
CA LYS A 2 8.28 -11.71 3.47
C LYS A 2 7.84 -12.72 2.43
N GLY A 3 8.36 -12.61 1.21
CA GLY A 3 8.07 -13.59 0.17
C GLY A 3 9.02 -13.43 -1.02
N ILE A 4 9.08 -14.46 -1.83
CA ILE A 4 9.82 -14.49 -3.07
C ILE A 4 8.83 -14.76 -4.19
N SER A 5 8.86 -13.93 -5.23
CA SER A 5 8.17 -14.19 -6.48
C SER A 5 9.20 -14.50 -7.56
N PHE A 6 8.89 -15.47 -8.40
CA PHE A 6 9.72 -15.89 -9.50
C PHE A 6 8.94 -15.79 -10.82
N ARG A 7 9.60 -15.28 -11.84
CA ARG A 7 9.14 -15.31 -13.24
C ARG A 7 10.20 -15.94 -14.11
N GLY A 8 9.80 -16.89 -14.91
CA GLY A 8 10.71 -17.58 -15.82
C GLY A 8 10.07 -17.79 -17.19
N ILE A 9 10.87 -17.69 -18.25
CA ILE A 9 10.41 -18.01 -19.59
C ILE A 9 10.72 -19.49 -19.86
N TYR A 10 9.67 -20.24 -20.15
CA TYR A 10 9.74 -21.64 -20.54
C TYR A 10 8.91 -21.90 -21.79
N LYS A 11 9.50 -22.49 -22.82
CA LYS A 11 8.84 -22.70 -24.13
C LYS A 11 8.22 -21.41 -24.70
N GLU A 12 8.98 -20.31 -24.65
CA GLU A 12 8.58 -18.97 -25.11
C GLU A 12 7.44 -18.30 -24.30
N LYS A 13 6.97 -18.88 -23.20
CA LYS A 13 5.89 -18.38 -22.35
C LYS A 13 6.39 -18.01 -20.96
N MET A 14 5.83 -16.98 -20.36
CA MET A 14 6.22 -16.48 -19.03
C MET A 14 5.39 -17.17 -17.95
N GLY A 15 6.04 -18.02 -17.15
CA GLY A 15 5.43 -18.56 -15.94
C GLY A 15 5.76 -17.73 -14.69
N TYR A 16 4.88 -17.76 -13.72
CA TYR A 16 5.00 -17.05 -12.45
C TYR A 16 4.70 -18.01 -11.29
N SER A 17 5.47 -17.85 -10.21
CA SER A 17 5.24 -18.52 -8.94
C SER A 17 5.58 -17.61 -7.76
N TYR A 18 5.09 -17.94 -6.57
CA TYR A 18 5.28 -17.15 -5.35
C TYR A 18 5.31 -18.06 -4.12
N THR A 19 6.16 -17.70 -3.15
CA THR A 19 6.18 -18.35 -1.84
C THR A 19 6.50 -17.37 -0.72
N GLU A 20 5.96 -17.59 0.46
CA GLU A 20 6.36 -16.91 1.71
C GLU A 20 7.41 -17.72 2.49
N LYS A 21 7.64 -18.98 2.12
CA LYS A 21 8.67 -19.83 2.70
C LYS A 21 10.00 -19.55 2.00
N ILE A 22 10.96 -19.00 2.74
CA ILE A 22 12.28 -18.60 2.21
C ILE A 22 13.33 -19.58 2.70
N ASP A 23 13.51 -20.68 1.96
CA ASP A 23 14.54 -21.68 2.18
C ASP A 23 15.01 -22.31 0.85
N GLU A 24 16.04 -23.16 0.90
CA GLU A 24 16.62 -23.77 -0.29
C GLU A 24 15.62 -24.64 -1.05
N THR A 25 14.71 -25.31 -0.36
CA THR A 25 13.70 -26.19 -1.00
C THR A 25 12.65 -25.39 -1.78
N SER A 26 12.40 -24.15 -1.37
CA SER A 26 11.45 -23.25 -2.02
C SER A 26 11.94 -22.74 -3.37
N ILE A 27 13.24 -22.69 -3.58
CA ILE A 27 13.82 -22.24 -4.87
C ILE A 27 13.47 -23.22 -5.98
N GLU A 28 13.66 -24.51 -5.74
CA GLU A 28 13.32 -25.57 -6.70
C GLU A 28 11.81 -25.58 -7.00
N LEU A 29 10.98 -25.48 -5.96
CA LEU A 29 9.54 -25.42 -6.08
C LEU A 29 9.09 -24.22 -6.94
N LEU A 30 9.65 -23.03 -6.71
CA LEU A 30 9.33 -21.82 -7.49
C LEU A 30 9.63 -22.01 -8.99
N VAL A 31 10.75 -22.65 -9.32
CA VAL A 31 11.12 -22.90 -10.72
C VAL A 31 10.15 -23.89 -11.36
N VAL A 32 9.87 -25.01 -10.70
CA VAL A 32 8.97 -26.04 -11.21
C VAL A 32 7.56 -25.49 -11.42
N GLU A 33 6.99 -24.83 -10.42
CA GLU A 33 5.66 -24.22 -10.52
C GLU A 33 5.58 -23.16 -11.64
N ALA A 34 6.62 -22.33 -11.78
CA ALA A 34 6.64 -21.36 -12.87
C ALA A 34 6.70 -22.03 -14.25
N MET A 35 7.41 -23.15 -14.41
CA MET A 35 7.43 -23.92 -15.66
C MET A 35 6.07 -24.52 -15.97
N GLU A 36 5.41 -25.15 -15.00
CA GLU A 36 4.07 -25.73 -15.14
C GLU A 36 3.02 -24.66 -15.48
N ASN A 37 3.11 -23.50 -14.82
CA ASN A 37 2.24 -22.36 -15.10
C ASN A 37 2.47 -21.81 -16.51
N ALA A 38 3.73 -21.75 -16.99
CA ALA A 38 4.04 -21.33 -18.35
C ALA A 38 3.42 -22.29 -19.39
N GLU A 39 3.44 -23.61 -19.14
CA GLU A 39 2.82 -24.57 -20.04
C GLU A 39 1.29 -24.42 -20.16
N SER A 40 0.66 -23.94 -19.10
CA SER A 40 -0.79 -23.74 -19.03
C SER A 40 -1.27 -22.48 -19.74
N ILE A 41 -0.37 -21.61 -20.19
CA ILE A 41 -0.73 -20.36 -20.87
C ILE A 41 -1.02 -20.64 -22.35
N GLU A 42 -2.21 -20.27 -22.80
CA GLU A 42 -2.64 -20.42 -24.21
C GLU A 42 -2.26 -19.24 -25.11
N MET A 43 -1.84 -18.10 -24.53
CA MET A 43 -1.48 -16.89 -25.32
C MET A 43 -0.16 -17.10 -26.08
N ASP A 44 -0.13 -16.62 -27.31
CA ASP A 44 1.04 -16.68 -28.19
C ASP A 44 1.96 -15.45 -28.12
N ASP A 45 1.72 -14.54 -27.20
CA ASP A 45 2.55 -13.36 -27.02
C ASP A 45 3.92 -13.74 -26.45
N LYS A 46 4.97 -13.36 -27.17
CA LYS A 46 6.35 -13.61 -26.75
C LYS A 46 6.73 -12.62 -25.65
N GLU A 47 7.03 -13.17 -24.51
CA GLU A 47 7.52 -12.43 -23.37
C GLU A 47 9.06 -12.41 -23.34
N GLU A 48 9.62 -11.27 -22.94
CA GLU A 48 11.05 -11.12 -22.77
C GLU A 48 11.42 -10.59 -21.39
N LEU A 49 12.55 -11.05 -20.86
CA LEU A 49 13.10 -10.48 -19.63
C LEU A 49 13.76 -9.14 -19.96
N TYR A 50 13.45 -8.14 -19.16
CA TYR A 50 14.07 -6.83 -19.25
C TYR A 50 15.56 -6.91 -18.88
N ALA A 51 16.44 -6.46 -19.78
CA ALA A 51 17.88 -6.56 -19.59
C ALA A 51 18.45 -5.53 -18.59
N GLY A 52 17.62 -4.60 -18.12
CA GLY A 52 18.06 -3.50 -17.28
C GLY A 52 18.44 -2.25 -18.11
N ALA A 53 18.69 -1.17 -17.41
CA ALA A 53 19.23 0.07 -17.95
C ALA A 53 20.69 0.25 -17.52
N GLN A 54 21.45 1.07 -18.24
CA GLN A 54 22.84 1.38 -17.90
C GLN A 54 22.94 2.18 -16.60
N HIS A 55 21.90 2.93 -16.27
CA HIS A 55 21.82 3.75 -15.07
C HIS A 55 20.40 3.79 -14.55
N TYR A 56 20.26 3.75 -13.22
CA TYR A 56 19.02 3.97 -12.50
C TYR A 56 19.19 5.17 -11.58
N GLU A 57 18.22 6.08 -11.62
CA GLU A 57 18.19 7.18 -10.67
C GLU A 57 17.95 6.66 -9.25
N THR A 58 18.63 7.25 -8.28
CA THR A 58 18.39 6.94 -6.86
C THR A 58 17.09 7.56 -6.43
N VAL A 59 16.09 6.72 -6.16
CA VAL A 59 14.82 7.15 -5.58
C VAL A 59 14.87 6.90 -4.08
N ASN A 60 14.95 7.99 -3.30
CA ASN A 60 14.93 7.90 -1.85
C ASN A 60 13.47 7.96 -1.35
N GLN A 61 12.91 6.81 -1.02
CA GLN A 61 11.57 6.65 -0.43
C GLN A 61 11.64 6.10 1.00
N TYR A 62 12.77 6.24 1.67
CA TYR A 62 12.96 5.77 3.03
C TYR A 62 13.24 6.93 3.99
N SER A 63 12.60 6.89 5.13
CA SER A 63 12.75 7.87 6.21
C SER A 63 12.80 7.19 7.58
N GLU A 64 13.87 7.43 8.32
CA GLU A 64 13.98 6.98 9.71
C GLU A 64 12.92 7.65 10.61
N ALA A 65 12.47 8.85 10.28
CA ALA A 65 11.39 9.50 11.02
C ALA A 65 10.11 8.65 11.01
N VAL A 66 9.77 8.01 9.88
CA VAL A 66 8.62 7.11 9.79
C VAL A 66 8.84 5.82 10.56
N THR A 67 10.04 5.22 10.49
CA THR A 67 10.31 3.95 11.21
C THR A 67 10.25 4.13 12.72
N ASN A 68 10.59 5.32 13.22
CA ASN A 68 10.60 5.65 14.64
C ASN A 68 9.24 6.06 15.21
N ILE A 69 8.19 6.24 14.38
CA ILE A 69 6.84 6.54 14.89
C ILE A 69 6.37 5.41 15.81
N SER A 70 6.00 5.77 17.04
CA SER A 70 5.48 4.82 18.00
C SER A 70 4.02 4.43 17.71
N PRO A 71 3.57 3.24 18.13
CA PRO A 71 2.14 2.89 18.06
C PRO A 71 1.23 3.90 18.77
N GLN A 72 1.71 4.51 19.86
CA GLN A 72 0.98 5.50 20.63
C GLN A 72 0.74 6.80 19.84
N GLU A 73 1.69 7.21 19.00
CA GLU A 73 1.52 8.37 18.12
C GLU A 73 0.48 8.09 17.03
N LEU A 74 0.49 6.91 16.42
CA LEU A 74 -0.52 6.50 15.45
C LEU A 74 -1.93 6.49 16.07
N ILE A 75 -2.06 5.91 17.27
CA ILE A 75 -3.32 5.88 18.02
C ILE A 75 -3.81 7.30 18.33
N LYS A 76 -2.94 8.20 18.77
CA LYS A 76 -3.30 9.61 19.05
C LYS A 76 -3.85 10.32 17.82
N VAL A 77 -3.24 10.10 16.65
CA VAL A 77 -3.72 10.70 15.39
C VAL A 77 -5.09 10.17 15.02
N ALA A 78 -5.31 8.85 15.11
CA ALA A 78 -6.62 8.27 14.82
C ALA A 78 -7.71 8.84 15.78
N PHE A 79 -7.47 8.87 17.07
CA PHE A 79 -8.41 9.49 18.04
C PHE A 79 -8.63 10.98 17.78
N SER A 80 -7.58 11.71 17.40
CA SER A 80 -7.71 13.13 17.07
C SER A 80 -8.62 13.36 15.88
N MET A 81 -8.45 12.59 14.80
CA MET A 81 -9.30 12.66 13.61
C MET A 81 -10.76 12.34 13.94
N GLU A 82 -11.01 11.28 14.71
CA GLU A 82 -12.37 10.92 15.13
C GLU A 82 -13.04 12.06 15.92
N ASN A 83 -12.35 12.59 16.92
CA ASN A 83 -12.87 13.69 17.74
C ASN A 83 -13.15 14.95 16.91
N ILE A 84 -12.25 15.31 15.99
CA ILE A 84 -12.44 16.47 15.12
C ILE A 84 -13.65 16.23 14.21
N ALA A 85 -13.74 15.08 13.55
CA ALA A 85 -14.81 14.77 12.62
C ALA A 85 -16.20 14.87 13.28
N LEU A 86 -16.35 14.34 14.48
CA LEU A 86 -17.61 14.37 15.25
C LEU A 86 -18.01 15.79 15.68
N GLN A 87 -17.07 16.74 15.71
CA GLN A 87 -17.32 18.14 16.08
C GLN A 87 -17.59 19.05 14.88
N VAL A 88 -17.37 18.59 13.63
CA VAL A 88 -17.56 19.42 12.44
C VAL A 88 -19.00 19.87 12.28
N HIS A 89 -19.97 18.97 12.48
CA HIS A 89 -21.39 19.30 12.32
C HIS A 89 -22.26 18.28 13.09
N PRO A 90 -23.40 18.71 13.66
CA PRO A 90 -24.33 17.83 14.38
C PRO A 90 -24.87 16.65 13.56
N PHE A 91 -24.86 16.73 12.24
CA PHE A 91 -25.27 15.63 11.36
C PHE A 91 -24.19 14.56 11.19
N VAL A 92 -22.94 14.81 11.51
CA VAL A 92 -21.90 13.76 11.59
C VAL A 92 -22.19 12.92 12.83
N LYS A 93 -22.71 11.71 12.64
CA LYS A 93 -23.24 10.88 13.72
C LYS A 93 -22.27 9.78 14.14
N ARG A 94 -21.42 9.32 13.24
CA ARG A 94 -20.58 8.16 13.51
C ARG A 94 -19.35 8.16 12.65
N VAL A 95 -18.22 7.84 13.25
CA VAL A 95 -17.03 7.37 12.55
C VAL A 95 -17.14 5.85 12.40
N ILE A 96 -17.10 5.37 11.17
CA ILE A 96 -17.22 3.94 10.84
C ILE A 96 -15.85 3.29 10.96
N GLN A 97 -14.83 3.97 10.44
CA GLN A 97 -13.44 3.54 10.50
C GLN A 97 -12.52 4.76 10.59
N CYS A 98 -11.54 4.69 11.46
CA CYS A 98 -10.46 5.65 11.55
C CYS A 98 -9.16 4.88 11.76
N SER A 99 -8.14 5.19 10.99
CA SER A 99 -6.88 4.46 11.04
C SER A 99 -5.68 5.35 10.79
N ALA A 100 -4.59 5.03 11.46
CA ALA A 100 -3.27 5.54 11.13
C ALA A 100 -2.31 4.33 11.10
N VAL A 101 -1.57 4.17 10.01
CA VAL A 101 -0.75 2.99 9.74
C VAL A 101 0.61 3.41 9.25
N LYS A 102 1.67 2.77 9.74
CA LYS A 102 2.99 2.85 9.14
C LYS A 102 3.41 1.51 8.56
N SER A 103 4.19 1.56 7.51
CA SER A 103 4.84 0.40 6.92
C SER A 103 6.26 0.74 6.49
N GLU A 104 7.11 -0.26 6.53
CA GLU A 104 8.45 -0.21 5.97
C GLU A 104 8.74 -1.52 5.24
N GLY A 105 9.60 -1.46 4.26
CA GLY A 105 9.99 -2.65 3.54
C GLY A 105 11.20 -2.45 2.66
N GLU A 106 11.69 -3.58 2.17
CA GLU A 106 12.74 -3.66 1.16
C GLU A 106 12.26 -4.56 0.03
N ARG A 107 12.52 -4.16 -1.18
CA ARG A 107 12.27 -4.95 -2.38
C ARG A 107 13.55 -5.09 -3.18
N SER A 108 13.90 -6.32 -3.53
CA SER A 108 14.97 -6.62 -4.48
C SER A 108 14.40 -7.28 -5.73
N ILE A 109 14.94 -6.90 -6.88
CA ILE A 109 14.66 -7.49 -8.17
C ILE A 109 15.98 -7.89 -8.82
N ALA A 110 16.07 -9.11 -9.31
CA ALA A 110 17.22 -9.59 -10.07
C ALA A 110 16.77 -10.50 -11.20
N ASN A 111 17.53 -10.57 -12.28
CA ASN A 111 17.28 -11.52 -13.35
C ASN A 111 18.56 -12.03 -14.00
N THR A 112 18.43 -13.04 -14.86
CA THR A 112 19.55 -13.68 -15.57
C THR A 112 20.20 -12.81 -16.66
N LYS A 113 19.62 -11.67 -17.02
CA LYS A 113 20.18 -10.69 -17.95
C LYS A 113 21.04 -9.62 -17.25
N GLY A 114 21.30 -9.75 -15.94
CA GLY A 114 22.17 -8.87 -15.17
C GLY A 114 21.45 -7.72 -14.44
N LEU A 115 20.14 -7.63 -14.51
CA LEU A 115 19.38 -6.70 -13.67
C LEU A 115 19.56 -7.09 -12.20
N HIS A 116 19.94 -6.13 -11.36
CA HIS A 116 19.93 -6.25 -9.91
C HIS A 116 19.66 -4.87 -9.29
N CYS A 117 18.47 -4.72 -8.71
CA CYS A 117 18.05 -3.48 -8.06
C CYS A 117 17.45 -3.80 -6.70
N THR A 118 17.81 -2.98 -5.71
CA THR A 118 17.22 -3.04 -4.37
C THR A 118 16.73 -1.66 -3.97
N SER A 119 15.55 -1.58 -3.40
CA SER A 119 14.99 -0.34 -2.86
C SER A 119 14.39 -0.56 -1.49
N LYS A 120 14.57 0.44 -0.61
CA LYS A 120 13.89 0.52 0.68
C LYS A 120 12.81 1.58 0.62
N TYR A 121 11.74 1.34 1.33
CA TYR A 121 10.65 2.31 1.42
C TYR A 121 10.06 2.35 2.82
N THR A 122 9.53 3.51 3.14
CA THR A 122 8.66 3.72 4.28
C THR A 122 7.37 4.38 3.80
N ASN A 123 6.29 4.14 4.51
CA ASN A 123 5.03 4.82 4.29
C ASN A 123 4.32 4.99 5.63
N VAL A 124 3.73 6.13 5.84
CA VAL A 124 2.75 6.38 6.89
C VAL A 124 1.52 6.99 6.27
N SER A 125 0.37 6.52 6.66
CA SER A 125 -0.93 6.99 6.17
C SER A 125 -1.91 7.16 7.31
N ALA A 126 -2.86 8.06 7.14
CA ALA A 126 -4.00 8.20 8.02
C ALA A 126 -5.26 8.41 7.19
N GLY A 127 -6.40 7.89 7.68
CA GLY A 127 -7.65 8.01 6.96
C GLY A 127 -8.86 7.78 7.86
N ILE A 128 -9.99 8.36 7.46
CA ILE A 128 -11.24 8.29 8.17
C ILE A 128 -12.40 8.04 7.20
N TYR A 129 -13.30 7.17 7.62
CA TYR A 129 -14.57 6.90 6.97
C TYR A 129 -15.71 7.13 7.98
N LEU A 130 -16.63 8.01 7.65
CA LEU A 130 -17.66 8.46 8.55
C LEU A 130 -19.04 8.55 7.90
N MET A 131 -20.05 8.70 8.75
CA MET A 131 -21.45 8.79 8.36
C MET A 131 -22.08 10.07 8.90
N ALA A 132 -22.77 10.78 8.03
CA ALA A 132 -23.68 11.87 8.38
C ALA A 132 -25.14 11.46 8.17
N ASN A 133 -26.03 11.98 9.02
CA ASN A 133 -27.46 11.75 8.94
C ASN A 133 -28.21 12.99 9.46
N ASP A 134 -29.11 13.53 8.64
CA ASP A 134 -29.92 14.70 8.95
C ASP A 134 -31.29 14.36 9.59
N GLY A 135 -31.61 13.08 9.75
CA GLY A 135 -32.89 12.57 10.22
C GLY A 135 -33.75 11.99 9.10
N THR A 136 -33.48 12.31 7.84
CA THR A 136 -34.18 11.81 6.66
C THR A 136 -33.28 11.03 5.72
N GLN A 137 -32.05 11.48 5.57
CA GLN A 137 -31.04 10.90 4.67
C GLN A 137 -29.78 10.52 5.43
N THR A 138 -29.08 9.54 4.88
CA THR A 138 -27.77 9.10 5.38
C THR A 138 -26.77 9.14 4.23
N ALA A 139 -25.61 9.73 4.48
CA ALA A 139 -24.52 9.79 3.54
C ALA A 139 -23.19 9.48 4.23
N THR A 140 -22.20 9.09 3.45
CA THR A 140 -20.87 8.78 3.95
C THR A 140 -19.81 9.63 3.26
N GLY A 141 -18.73 9.89 3.97
CA GLY A 141 -17.54 10.57 3.45
C GLY A 141 -16.28 9.83 3.87
N TYR A 142 -15.29 9.91 3.02
CA TYR A 142 -13.97 9.29 3.20
C TYR A 142 -12.88 10.27 2.80
N GLU A 143 -11.82 10.33 3.59
CA GLU A 143 -10.60 11.05 3.22
C GLU A 143 -9.39 10.32 3.81
N SER A 144 -8.29 10.37 3.09
CA SER A 144 -7.00 9.84 3.55
C SER A 144 -5.85 10.58 2.93
N ASP A 145 -4.73 10.55 3.63
CA ASP A 145 -3.46 11.06 3.12
C ASP A 145 -2.33 10.12 3.49
N PHE A 146 -1.22 10.19 2.75
CA PHE A 146 -0.04 9.39 3.00
C PHE A 146 1.24 10.15 2.68
N THR A 147 2.31 9.77 3.35
CA THR A 147 3.65 10.28 3.05
C THR A 147 4.70 9.19 3.33
N TRP A 148 5.86 9.33 2.70
CA TRP A 148 7.02 8.50 3.00
C TRP A 148 8.08 9.25 3.82
N LYS A 149 7.88 10.55 4.09
CA LYS A 149 8.87 11.44 4.69
C LYS A 149 8.77 11.54 6.20
N ASP A 150 7.64 12.04 6.67
CA ASP A 150 7.43 12.35 8.08
C ASP A 150 5.92 12.42 8.37
N PHE A 151 5.51 11.94 9.54
CA PHE A 151 4.11 11.92 9.96
C PHE A 151 3.53 13.33 10.19
N VAL A 152 4.38 14.29 10.51
CA VAL A 152 3.97 15.71 10.66
C VAL A 152 3.39 16.29 9.36
N ALA A 153 3.74 15.71 8.21
CA ALA A 153 3.18 16.14 6.92
C ALA A 153 1.71 15.74 6.73
N ILE A 154 1.17 14.83 7.56
CA ILE A 154 -0.24 14.41 7.51
C ILE A 154 -1.07 15.33 8.41
N ASP A 155 -1.91 16.17 7.80
CA ASP A 155 -2.85 17.02 8.52
C ASP A 155 -4.12 16.25 8.89
N SER A 156 -4.12 15.68 10.09
CA SER A 156 -5.26 14.92 10.62
C SER A 156 -6.55 15.74 10.73
N LYS A 157 -6.43 17.07 10.92
CA LYS A 157 -7.58 17.97 10.96
C LYS A 157 -8.17 18.14 9.56
N GLU A 158 -7.34 18.40 8.57
CA GLU A 158 -7.79 18.54 7.18
C GLU A 158 -8.49 17.28 6.68
N ILE A 159 -7.93 16.10 6.97
CA ILE A 159 -8.52 14.78 6.61
C ILE A 159 -9.92 14.64 7.24
N ALA A 160 -10.04 14.90 8.55
CA ALA A 160 -11.31 14.77 9.26
C ALA A 160 -12.37 15.74 8.74
N GLU A 161 -12.00 16.99 8.50
CA GLU A 161 -12.91 18.03 7.99
C GLU A 161 -13.33 17.76 6.53
N LYS A 162 -12.42 17.28 5.67
CA LYS A 162 -12.77 16.94 4.28
C LYS A 162 -13.75 15.78 4.22
N ALA A 163 -13.51 14.69 4.96
CA ALA A 163 -14.42 13.56 5.03
C ALA A 163 -15.82 13.98 5.54
N ALA A 164 -15.86 14.84 6.56
CA ALA A 164 -17.13 15.37 7.09
C ALA A 164 -17.86 16.24 6.06
N ARG A 165 -17.16 17.16 5.39
CA ARG A 165 -17.73 17.99 4.32
C ARG A 165 -18.25 17.15 3.17
N GLU A 166 -17.53 16.12 2.77
CA GLU A 166 -17.97 15.20 1.72
C GLU A 166 -19.29 14.51 2.10
N ALA A 167 -19.38 13.94 3.30
CA ALA A 167 -20.63 13.32 3.78
C ALA A 167 -21.79 14.32 3.82
N LEU A 168 -21.56 15.52 4.35
CA LEU A 168 -22.58 16.57 4.47
C LEU A 168 -23.07 17.06 3.10
N SER A 169 -22.17 17.19 2.12
CA SER A 169 -22.54 17.65 0.76
C SER A 169 -23.47 16.68 0.02
N LYS A 170 -23.58 15.44 0.47
CA LYS A 170 -24.42 14.40 -0.11
C LYS A 170 -25.81 14.32 0.55
N LEU A 171 -26.09 15.11 1.58
CA LEU A 171 -27.38 15.14 2.28
C LEU A 171 -28.43 16.05 1.62
N GLY A 172 -28.20 16.57 0.43
CA GLY A 172 -29.18 17.34 -0.35
C GLY A 172 -29.04 18.84 -0.19
#